data_5fc91327308f01797783ce41cb84f16a
#
_entry.id   5fc91327308f01797783ce41cb84f16a
#
_cell.length_a   1.000
_cell.length_b   1.000
_cell.length_c   1.000
_cell.angle_alpha   90.00
_cell.angle_beta   90.00
_cell.angle_gamma   90.00
#
_symmetry.space_group_name_H-M   'P 1'
#
loop_
_entity.id
_entity.type
_entity.pdbx_description
1 polymer ?
#
loop_
_entity_poly.entity_id
_entity_poly.type
_entity_poly.pdbx_seq_one_letter_code
_entity_poly.pdbx_strand_id
1 'polypeptide(L)'
;LSTNTPRYNEIFEKEKFVVQPQLVVIGSCNVDMVTRVGRIPAPGETVTGGDLSVLFGGKGANQAVMAARLGASVHMIGSIGRDSFGDDVVRNFERESVHISFLARSDRATGVALIAVDEHTGQNSIVVAPGANSALTVEQVEAAADVIRHAGAVVAQLETPVQATIRAFQIARVASVVTVFNPAPANTFPDTMFALCDVITPIEYEAALITGSDAIHSTDDAIKAARAIQSRGAKAVIITLGSRGALLLDGNGQVAQLSAEKVQAVDSTGAGDAFTGALAFGLARGDDLYNACQRAIKVATMSVLKPGAMVSFPYAAEVGDLFA
;
A
#
# COMPACT_ATOMS: atom_id res chain seq x y z
N LEU A 1 36.50 -25.88 -54.63
CA LEU A 1 36.70 -24.72 -53.80
C LEU A 1 35.32 -24.21 -53.36
N SER A 2 34.88 -24.70 -52.18
CA SER A 2 33.63 -24.33 -51.51
C SER A 2 33.97 -23.25 -50.51
N THR A 3 33.51 -22.03 -50.72
CA THR A 3 33.61 -20.93 -49.77
C THR A 3 32.43 -20.97 -48.82
N ASN A 4 32.68 -21.41 -47.60
CA ASN A 4 31.73 -21.33 -46.50
C ASN A 4 31.77 -19.91 -45.91
N THR A 5 30.76 -19.09 -46.21
CA THR A 5 30.57 -17.79 -45.58
C THR A 5 29.69 -18.01 -44.37
N PRO A 6 30.11 -17.63 -43.15
CA PRO A 6 29.22 -17.72 -41.96
C PRO A 6 28.06 -16.76 -42.07
N ARG A 7 26.85 -17.24 -41.81
CA ARG A 7 25.65 -16.41 -41.72
C ARG A 7 25.75 -15.51 -40.50
N TYR A 8 25.78 -14.20 -40.74
CA TYR A 8 25.88 -13.11 -39.76
C TYR A 8 24.53 -12.79 -39.08
N ASN A 9 23.67 -13.76 -38.82
CA ASN A 9 22.30 -13.53 -38.37
C ASN A 9 21.91 -14.27 -37.06
N GLU A 10 22.85 -14.58 -36.18
CA GLU A 10 22.52 -15.28 -34.91
C GLU A 10 23.16 -14.67 -33.68
N ILE A 11 23.33 -13.37 -33.54
CA ILE A 11 23.78 -12.75 -32.28
C ILE A 11 23.03 -11.41 -32.09
N PHE A 12 21.72 -11.43 -32.12
CA PHE A 12 20.89 -10.44 -31.41
C PHE A 12 19.69 -11.17 -30.83
N GLU A 13 19.91 -11.94 -29.77
CA GLU A 13 18.89 -12.11 -28.77
C GLU A 13 18.55 -10.70 -28.30
N LYS A 14 17.36 -10.21 -28.71
CA LYS A 14 16.79 -9.01 -28.16
C LYS A 14 16.62 -9.28 -26.65
N GLU A 15 17.59 -8.83 -25.85
CA GLU A 15 17.31 -8.55 -24.45
C GLU A 15 16.06 -7.69 -24.46
N LYS A 16 14.94 -8.29 -24.09
CA LYS A 16 13.75 -7.52 -23.76
C LYS A 16 14.17 -6.65 -22.57
N PHE A 17 14.50 -5.39 -22.82
CA PHE A 17 14.57 -4.40 -21.76
C PHE A 17 13.19 -4.39 -21.10
N VAL A 18 13.04 -5.15 -20.03
CA VAL A 18 11.86 -5.08 -19.18
C VAL A 18 11.96 -3.72 -18.51
N VAL A 19 11.22 -2.76 -19.02
CA VAL A 19 11.12 -1.43 -18.41
C VAL A 19 10.53 -1.67 -17.02
N GLN A 20 11.33 -1.38 -16.00
CA GLN A 20 10.92 -1.54 -14.61
C GLN A 20 9.69 -0.67 -14.33
N PRO A 21 8.57 -1.22 -13.83
CA PRO A 21 7.38 -0.44 -13.53
C PRO A 21 7.70 0.67 -12.53
N GLN A 22 7.32 1.90 -12.86
CA GLN A 22 7.54 3.05 -11.98
C GLN A 22 6.30 3.32 -11.14
N LEU A 23 6.48 3.44 -9.83
CA LEU A 23 5.44 3.82 -8.89
C LEU A 23 5.82 5.06 -8.10
N VAL A 24 4.82 5.86 -7.78
CA VAL A 24 4.90 6.90 -6.76
C VAL A 24 3.98 6.55 -5.61
N VAL A 25 4.50 6.57 -4.40
CA VAL A 25 3.70 6.40 -3.18
C VAL A 25 3.73 7.70 -2.40
N ILE A 26 2.55 8.27 -2.13
CA ILE A 26 2.39 9.42 -1.25
C ILE A 26 1.80 8.91 0.05
N GLY A 27 2.53 9.05 1.16
CA GLY A 27 2.03 8.47 2.39
C GLY A 27 2.95 8.62 3.60
N SER A 28 2.58 7.90 4.63
CA SER A 28 3.22 7.91 5.94
C SER A 28 4.47 7.04 6.01
N CYS A 29 5.35 7.46 6.91
CA CYS A 29 6.50 6.70 7.37
C CYS A 29 6.48 6.69 8.90
N ASN A 30 6.35 5.53 9.51
CA ASN A 30 6.31 5.38 10.95
C ASN A 30 7.42 4.44 11.44
N VAL A 31 7.74 4.61 12.71
CA VAL A 31 8.44 3.59 13.51
C VAL A 31 7.42 2.97 14.46
N ASP A 32 7.24 1.68 14.37
CA ASP A 32 6.29 0.92 15.18
C ASP A 32 7.02 0.34 16.40
N MET A 33 6.63 0.79 17.59
CA MET A 33 7.12 0.32 18.88
C MET A 33 6.16 -0.72 19.44
N VAL A 34 6.53 -1.98 19.34
CA VAL A 34 5.68 -3.12 19.68
C VAL A 34 6.17 -3.79 20.95
N THR A 35 5.29 -3.96 21.95
CA THR A 35 5.54 -4.81 23.10
C THR A 35 4.40 -5.79 23.29
N ARG A 36 4.73 -7.00 23.74
CA ARG A 36 3.74 -8.00 24.14
C ARG A 36 3.44 -7.86 25.63
N VAL A 37 2.19 -7.97 25.97
CA VAL A 37 1.70 -7.83 27.35
C VAL A 37 0.76 -9.00 27.67
N GLY A 38 0.73 -9.44 28.92
CA GLY A 38 -0.21 -10.48 29.35
C GLY A 38 -1.68 -10.06 29.21
N ARG A 39 -1.94 -8.75 29.22
CA ARG A 39 -3.22 -8.11 28.86
C ARG A 39 -3.01 -6.63 28.57
N ILE A 40 -3.87 -6.05 27.76
CA ILE A 40 -3.89 -4.61 27.51
C ILE A 40 -4.29 -3.88 28.79
N PRO A 41 -3.51 -2.83 29.24
CA PRO A 41 -3.80 -2.11 30.47
C PRO A 41 -5.14 -1.34 30.36
N ALA A 42 -5.88 -1.33 31.46
CA ALA A 42 -7.04 -0.46 31.63
C ALA A 42 -6.59 0.99 31.95
N PRO A 43 -7.48 2.00 31.80
CA PRO A 43 -7.17 3.37 32.19
C PRO A 43 -6.67 3.47 33.65
N GLY A 44 -5.52 4.14 33.85
CA GLY A 44 -4.89 4.31 35.15
C GLY A 44 -4.03 3.12 35.61
N GLU A 45 -3.89 2.09 34.79
CA GLU A 45 -3.14 0.90 35.13
C GLU A 45 -1.74 0.89 34.54
N THR A 46 -0.80 0.30 35.27
CA THR A 46 0.55 -0.01 34.76
C THR A 46 0.71 -1.53 34.70
N VAL A 47 1.11 -2.03 33.51
CA VAL A 47 1.45 -3.44 33.31
C VAL A 47 2.91 -3.55 32.87
N THR A 48 3.57 -4.64 33.27
CA THR A 48 4.90 -4.98 32.74
C THR A 48 4.74 -5.77 31.46
N GLY A 49 5.37 -5.32 30.37
CA GLY A 49 5.42 -6.04 29.10
C GLY A 49 6.71 -6.83 28.92
N GLY A 50 6.77 -7.55 27.82
CA GLY A 50 7.98 -8.20 27.33
C GLY A 50 8.95 -7.23 26.66
N ASP A 51 9.86 -7.75 25.83
CA ASP A 51 10.85 -6.96 25.10
C ASP A 51 10.19 -5.98 24.13
N LEU A 52 10.81 -4.82 23.97
CA LEU A 52 10.42 -3.84 22.97
C LEU A 52 10.99 -4.23 21.60
N SER A 53 10.12 -4.38 20.62
CA SER A 53 10.49 -4.47 19.21
C SER A 53 10.29 -3.12 18.54
N VAL A 54 11.31 -2.65 17.80
CA VAL A 54 11.24 -1.41 17.00
C VAL A 54 11.27 -1.83 15.53
N LEU A 55 10.16 -1.59 14.83
CA LEU A 55 9.94 -2.03 13.45
C LEU A 55 9.65 -0.82 12.57
N PHE A 56 9.80 -0.97 11.26
CA PHE A 56 9.38 0.03 10.30
C PHE A 56 7.93 -0.21 9.89
N GLY A 57 7.16 0.87 9.83
CA GLY A 57 5.74 0.87 9.51
C GLY A 57 5.30 2.15 8.83
N GLY A 58 4.00 2.41 8.92
CA GLY A 58 3.31 3.44 8.15
C GLY A 58 2.81 2.88 6.82
N LYS A 59 1.54 3.13 6.51
CA LYS A 59 0.89 2.54 5.32
C LYS A 59 1.60 2.91 4.02
N GLY A 60 2.05 4.17 3.90
CA GLY A 60 2.84 4.59 2.75
C GLY A 60 4.13 3.81 2.60
N ALA A 61 4.93 3.71 3.67
CA ALA A 61 6.18 2.97 3.66
C ALA A 61 5.96 1.48 3.37
N ASN A 62 4.95 0.87 3.98
CA ASN A 62 4.61 -0.53 3.75
C ASN A 62 4.28 -0.79 2.28
N GLN A 63 3.39 0.01 1.68
CA GLN A 63 2.97 -0.15 0.28
C GLN A 63 4.13 0.11 -0.69
N ALA A 64 5.00 1.09 -0.39
CA ALA A 64 6.20 1.38 -1.17
C ALA A 64 7.19 0.20 -1.16
N VAL A 65 7.49 -0.34 0.03
CA VAL A 65 8.40 -1.48 0.18
C VAL A 65 7.83 -2.73 -0.48
N MET A 66 6.52 -3.00 -0.33
CA MET A 66 5.93 -4.15 -1.01
C MET A 66 6.10 -4.08 -2.52
N ALA A 67 5.79 -2.94 -3.13
CA ALA A 67 5.95 -2.76 -4.56
C ALA A 67 7.43 -2.86 -5.01
N ALA A 68 8.37 -2.29 -4.22
CA ALA A 68 9.80 -2.37 -4.50
C ALA A 68 10.32 -3.81 -4.43
N ARG A 69 9.89 -4.61 -3.43
CA ARG A 69 10.24 -6.03 -3.32
C ARG A 69 9.74 -6.88 -4.49
N LEU A 70 8.65 -6.46 -5.16
CA LEU A 70 8.16 -7.09 -6.38
C LEU A 70 8.91 -6.64 -7.64
N GLY A 71 9.81 -5.66 -7.51
CA GLY A 71 10.67 -5.20 -8.60
C GLY A 71 10.24 -3.87 -9.22
N ALA A 72 9.37 -3.08 -8.59
CA ALA A 72 9.07 -1.72 -9.05
C ALA A 72 10.22 -0.74 -8.72
N SER A 73 10.39 0.28 -9.57
CA SER A 73 11.09 1.51 -9.22
C SER A 73 10.13 2.43 -8.47
N VAL A 74 10.30 2.57 -7.16
CA VAL A 74 9.34 3.28 -6.30
C VAL A 74 9.91 4.58 -5.80
N HIS A 75 9.20 5.69 -6.00
CA HIS A 75 9.49 6.99 -5.41
C HIS A 75 8.55 7.26 -4.23
N MET A 76 9.12 7.46 -3.04
CA MET A 76 8.37 7.83 -1.85
C MET A 76 8.26 9.34 -1.72
N ILE A 77 7.03 9.87 -1.65
CA ILE A 77 6.72 11.25 -1.28
C ILE A 77 6.12 11.22 0.12
N GLY A 78 6.81 11.83 1.07
CA GLY A 78 6.41 11.78 2.47
C GLY A 78 7.22 12.76 3.32
N SER A 79 7.06 12.68 4.63
CA SER A 79 7.80 13.53 5.56
C SER A 79 8.21 12.74 6.80
N ILE A 80 9.47 12.91 7.22
CA ILE A 80 10.07 12.32 8.42
C ILE A 80 10.72 13.39 9.28
N GLY A 81 11.02 13.08 10.52
CA GLY A 81 11.70 14.00 11.43
C GLY A 81 13.19 14.17 11.16
N ARG A 82 13.78 15.18 11.78
CA ARG A 82 15.24 15.37 11.90
C ARG A 82 15.75 14.67 13.17
N ASP A 83 15.39 13.40 13.33
CA ASP A 83 15.69 12.58 14.49
C ASP A 83 16.25 11.21 14.08
N SER A 84 16.69 10.43 15.06
CA SER A 84 17.26 9.09 14.81
C SER A 84 16.27 8.14 14.13
N PHE A 85 14.98 8.23 14.41
CA PHE A 85 13.97 7.45 13.75
C PHE A 85 13.83 7.79 12.26
N GLY A 86 13.89 9.08 11.92
CA GLY A 86 13.90 9.51 10.53
C GLY A 86 15.15 9.01 9.78
N ASP A 87 16.31 8.96 10.46
CA ASP A 87 17.53 8.39 9.86
C ASP A 87 17.41 6.87 9.68
N ASP A 88 16.76 6.18 10.62
CA ASP A 88 16.49 4.74 10.50
C ASP A 88 15.52 4.44 9.33
N VAL A 89 14.48 5.24 9.15
CA VAL A 89 13.55 5.12 8.01
C VAL A 89 14.29 5.30 6.68
N VAL A 90 15.20 6.30 6.59
CA VAL A 90 16.04 6.48 5.37
C VAL A 90 16.87 5.23 5.11
N ARG A 91 17.59 4.72 6.10
CA ARG A 91 18.40 3.50 5.95
C ARG A 91 17.57 2.29 5.55
N ASN A 92 16.32 2.20 6.03
CA ASN A 92 15.41 1.14 5.63
C ASN A 92 15.02 1.27 4.16
N PHE A 93 14.63 2.44 3.70
CA PHE A 93 14.28 2.66 2.29
C PHE A 93 15.45 2.41 1.34
N GLU A 94 16.67 2.79 1.73
CA GLU A 94 17.88 2.48 0.96
C GLU A 94 18.09 0.98 0.81
N ARG A 95 17.91 0.19 1.88
CA ARG A 95 17.98 -1.28 1.83
C ARG A 95 16.90 -1.91 0.95
N GLU A 96 15.71 -1.33 0.95
CA GLU A 96 14.56 -1.81 0.17
C GLU A 96 14.52 -1.20 -1.24
N SER A 97 15.57 -0.45 -1.64
CA SER A 97 15.68 0.18 -2.96
C SER A 97 14.52 1.13 -3.30
N VAL A 98 13.96 1.82 -2.31
CA VAL A 98 12.96 2.87 -2.49
C VAL A 98 13.65 4.22 -2.64
N HIS A 99 13.30 4.97 -3.71
CA HIS A 99 13.86 6.30 -3.95
C HIS A 99 13.27 7.33 -2.99
N ILE A 100 14.14 8.05 -2.28
CA ILE A 100 13.81 8.99 -1.20
C ILE A 100 14.01 10.47 -1.55
N SER A 101 14.25 10.79 -2.83
CA SER A 101 14.53 12.17 -3.26
C SER A 101 13.43 13.17 -2.90
N PHE A 102 12.20 12.68 -2.66
CA PHE A 102 11.04 13.48 -2.28
C PHE A 102 10.56 13.18 -0.84
N LEU A 103 11.42 12.57 -0.03
CA LEU A 103 11.17 12.36 1.39
C LEU A 103 11.70 13.58 2.17
N ALA A 104 10.78 14.44 2.61
CA ALA A 104 11.13 15.69 3.26
C ALA A 104 11.55 15.49 4.73
N ARG A 105 12.43 16.35 5.23
CA ARG A 105 12.78 16.43 6.64
C ARG A 105 12.03 17.58 7.33
N SER A 106 11.22 17.26 8.32
CA SER A 106 10.43 18.18 9.13
C SER A 106 11.09 18.44 10.48
N ASP A 107 10.75 19.56 11.11
CA ASP A 107 11.11 19.84 12.50
C ASP A 107 10.21 19.11 13.52
N ARG A 108 9.13 18.47 13.06
CA ARG A 108 8.35 17.53 13.87
C ARG A 108 9.07 16.19 13.96
N ALA A 109 8.87 15.49 15.08
CA ALA A 109 9.39 14.13 15.24
C ALA A 109 8.85 13.20 14.15
N THR A 110 9.61 12.17 13.79
CA THR A 110 9.13 11.09 12.93
C THR A 110 7.86 10.44 13.50
N GLY A 111 6.94 10.02 12.64
CA GLY A 111 5.72 9.33 13.06
C GLY A 111 6.03 8.04 13.81
N VAL A 112 5.27 7.79 14.88
CA VAL A 112 5.44 6.59 15.72
C VAL A 112 4.09 5.95 15.97
N ALA A 113 4.03 4.61 15.92
CA ALA A 113 2.92 3.84 16.45
C ALA A 113 3.36 3.11 17.74
N LEU A 114 2.62 3.31 18.82
CA LEU A 114 2.81 2.60 20.08
C LEU A 114 1.80 1.43 20.09
N ILE A 115 2.31 0.20 20.12
CA ILE A 115 1.51 -1.00 19.92
C ILE A 115 1.69 -1.95 21.12
N ALA A 116 0.63 -2.17 21.86
CA ALA A 116 0.54 -3.24 22.86
C ALA A 116 -0.22 -4.42 22.26
N VAL A 117 0.37 -5.62 22.31
CA VAL A 117 -0.23 -6.86 21.81
C VAL A 117 -0.47 -7.80 22.96
N ASP A 118 -1.72 -8.18 23.19
CA ASP A 118 -2.09 -9.21 24.15
C ASP A 118 -1.55 -10.58 23.69
N GLU A 119 -0.68 -11.20 24.49
CA GLU A 119 0.00 -12.44 24.12
C GLU A 119 -0.90 -13.67 24.07
N HIS A 120 -2.08 -13.63 24.72
CA HIS A 120 -3.01 -14.74 24.79
C HIS A 120 -4.06 -14.68 23.68
N THR A 121 -4.54 -13.48 23.36
CA THR A 121 -5.63 -13.28 22.38
C THR A 121 -5.13 -12.79 21.02
N GLY A 122 -3.90 -12.25 20.94
CA GLY A 122 -3.38 -11.59 19.74
C GLY A 122 -4.04 -10.24 19.45
N GLN A 123 -4.98 -9.77 20.29
CA GLN A 123 -5.57 -8.44 20.13
C GLN A 123 -4.53 -7.35 20.39
N ASN A 124 -4.69 -6.22 19.74
CA ASN A 124 -3.79 -5.09 19.90
C ASN A 124 -4.50 -3.80 20.28
N SER A 125 -3.74 -2.90 20.86
CA SER A 125 -4.12 -1.50 21.09
C SER A 125 -3.03 -0.63 20.48
N ILE A 126 -3.43 0.27 19.59
CA ILE A 126 -2.50 1.09 18.81
C ILE A 126 -2.79 2.56 19.05
N VAL A 127 -1.75 3.32 19.39
CA VAL A 127 -1.77 4.78 19.45
C VAL A 127 -0.79 5.31 18.43
N VAL A 128 -1.29 6.06 17.44
CA VAL A 128 -0.44 6.68 16.42
C VAL A 128 -0.18 8.14 16.76
N ALA A 129 1.10 8.50 16.86
CA ALA A 129 1.57 9.86 16.88
C ALA A 129 2.04 10.21 15.44
N PRO A 130 1.26 10.94 14.63
CA PRO A 130 1.56 11.14 13.21
C PRO A 130 2.84 11.94 12.96
N GLY A 131 3.24 12.79 13.87
CA GLY A 131 4.49 13.54 13.80
C GLY A 131 4.67 14.27 12.46
N ALA A 132 5.80 14.01 11.81
CA ALA A 132 6.18 14.60 10.54
C ALA A 132 5.25 14.22 9.38
N ASN A 133 4.55 13.09 9.44
CA ASN A 133 3.56 12.71 8.40
C ASN A 133 2.51 13.81 8.22
N SER A 134 2.08 14.46 9.29
CA SER A 134 1.11 15.57 9.24
C SER A 134 1.70 16.89 8.71
N ALA A 135 2.99 16.93 8.41
CA ALA A 135 3.66 18.10 7.85
C ALA A 135 3.88 18.03 6.32
N LEU A 136 3.43 16.96 5.67
CA LEU A 136 3.49 16.87 4.21
C LEU A 136 2.64 17.97 3.57
N THR A 137 3.21 18.74 2.65
CA THR A 137 2.55 19.89 2.01
C THR A 137 2.28 19.66 0.52
N VAL A 138 1.41 20.51 -0.04
CA VAL A 138 1.11 20.53 -1.48
C VAL A 138 2.35 20.91 -2.28
N GLU A 139 3.19 21.83 -1.78
CA GLU A 139 4.42 22.29 -2.44
C GLU A 139 5.44 21.16 -2.57
N GLN A 140 5.52 20.27 -1.57
CA GLN A 140 6.38 19.08 -1.64
C GLN A 140 5.91 18.10 -2.72
N VAL A 141 4.60 17.96 -2.90
CA VAL A 141 4.01 17.16 -3.99
C VAL A 141 4.28 17.82 -5.35
N GLU A 142 4.16 19.13 -5.44
CA GLU A 142 4.49 19.88 -6.69
C GLU A 142 5.95 19.71 -7.09
N ALA A 143 6.87 19.69 -6.13
CA ALA A 143 8.28 19.42 -6.40
C ALA A 143 8.53 18.03 -7.01
N ALA A 144 7.62 17.07 -6.75
CA ALA A 144 7.64 15.72 -7.29
C ALA A 144 6.77 15.54 -8.54
N ALA A 145 6.19 16.62 -9.09
CA ALA A 145 5.22 16.54 -10.17
C ALA A 145 5.74 15.79 -11.40
N ASP A 146 7.02 15.88 -11.69
CA ASP A 146 7.62 15.22 -12.87
C ASP A 146 7.61 13.69 -12.72
N VAL A 147 8.05 13.15 -11.58
CA VAL A 147 7.99 11.70 -11.36
C VAL A 147 6.55 11.18 -11.27
N ILE A 148 5.60 11.99 -10.77
CA ILE A 148 4.17 11.64 -10.77
C ILE A 148 3.66 11.49 -12.20
N ARG A 149 4.01 12.40 -13.11
CA ARG A 149 3.55 12.37 -14.51
C ARG A 149 4.09 11.19 -15.31
N HIS A 150 5.24 10.65 -14.93
CA HIS A 150 5.90 9.55 -15.63
C HIS A 150 5.72 8.18 -14.94
N ALA A 151 5.00 8.14 -13.80
CA ALA A 151 4.70 6.89 -13.12
C ALA A 151 3.68 6.04 -13.90
N GLY A 152 3.73 4.72 -13.70
CA GLY A 152 2.67 3.81 -14.14
C GLY A 152 1.47 3.84 -13.19
N ALA A 153 1.72 4.07 -11.89
CA ALA A 153 0.68 4.24 -10.89
C ALA A 153 1.12 5.16 -9.73
N VAL A 154 0.14 5.83 -9.15
CA VAL A 154 0.29 6.65 -7.93
C VAL A 154 -0.61 6.09 -6.84
N VAL A 155 -0.05 5.86 -5.65
CA VAL A 155 -0.74 5.24 -4.51
C VAL A 155 -0.77 6.21 -3.34
N ALA A 156 -1.91 6.28 -2.64
CA ALA A 156 -2.02 7.08 -1.41
C ALA A 156 -2.99 6.46 -0.38
N GLN A 157 -2.86 6.92 0.87
CA GLN A 157 -3.67 6.49 2.02
C GLN A 157 -4.14 7.73 2.82
N LEU A 158 -4.67 7.54 4.04
CA LEU A 158 -5.19 8.63 4.88
C LEU A 158 -4.33 8.92 6.14
N GLU A 159 -3.04 8.60 6.12
CA GLU A 159 -2.12 8.93 7.22
C GLU A 159 -1.31 10.22 7.00
N THR A 160 -1.55 10.91 5.89
CA THR A 160 -0.97 12.21 5.55
C THR A 160 -2.06 13.22 5.22
N PRO A 161 -1.78 14.54 5.16
CA PRO A 161 -2.79 15.53 4.81
C PRO A 161 -3.44 15.24 3.46
N VAL A 162 -4.76 15.09 3.45
CA VAL A 162 -5.54 14.71 2.26
C VAL A 162 -5.36 15.68 1.08
N GLN A 163 -5.04 16.93 1.35
CA GLN A 163 -4.79 17.94 0.31
C GLN A 163 -3.54 17.61 -0.53
N ALA A 164 -2.50 17.02 0.09
CA ALA A 164 -1.32 16.52 -0.63
C ALA A 164 -1.72 15.37 -1.57
N THR A 165 -2.51 14.41 -1.08
CA THR A 165 -3.03 13.30 -1.89
C THR A 165 -3.90 13.80 -3.06
N ILE A 166 -4.83 14.71 -2.80
CA ILE A 166 -5.68 15.32 -3.84
C ILE A 166 -4.81 15.94 -4.93
N ARG A 167 -3.79 16.72 -4.54
CA ARG A 167 -2.91 17.36 -5.52
C ARG A 167 -2.13 16.37 -6.36
N ALA A 168 -1.58 15.34 -5.75
CA ALA A 168 -0.86 14.29 -6.45
C ALA A 168 -1.77 13.56 -7.47
N PHE A 169 -2.99 13.24 -7.07
CA PHE A 169 -3.94 12.57 -7.97
C PHE A 169 -4.43 13.49 -9.10
N GLN A 170 -4.54 14.80 -8.85
CA GLN A 170 -4.80 15.76 -9.93
C GLN A 170 -3.69 15.77 -10.98
N ILE A 171 -2.41 15.77 -10.54
CA ILE A 171 -1.25 15.71 -11.43
C ILE A 171 -1.26 14.40 -12.24
N ALA A 172 -1.47 13.26 -11.56
CA ALA A 172 -1.53 11.93 -12.14
C ALA A 172 -2.62 11.84 -13.22
N ARG A 173 -3.81 12.33 -12.94
CA ARG A 173 -4.95 12.28 -13.86
C ARG A 173 -4.73 13.08 -15.13
N VAL A 174 -4.10 14.27 -15.04
CA VAL A 174 -3.75 15.06 -16.24
C VAL A 174 -2.77 14.30 -17.15
N ALA A 175 -1.91 13.47 -16.56
CA ALA A 175 -0.94 12.65 -17.28
C ALA A 175 -1.47 11.23 -17.62
N SER A 176 -2.73 10.93 -17.34
CA SER A 176 -3.33 9.60 -17.52
C SER A 176 -2.63 8.48 -16.74
N VAL A 177 -2.02 8.82 -15.61
CA VAL A 177 -1.40 7.87 -14.67
C VAL A 177 -2.47 7.27 -13.76
N VAL A 178 -2.41 5.96 -13.54
CA VAL A 178 -3.38 5.24 -12.70
C VAL A 178 -3.28 5.69 -11.24
N THR A 179 -4.42 5.97 -10.62
CA THR A 179 -4.49 6.37 -9.21
C THR A 179 -5.13 5.27 -8.36
N VAL A 180 -4.43 4.85 -7.30
CA VAL A 180 -4.90 3.84 -6.34
C VAL A 180 -5.01 4.48 -4.96
N PHE A 181 -6.21 4.52 -4.42
CA PHE A 181 -6.48 5.09 -3.12
C PHE A 181 -6.87 4.01 -2.11
N ASN A 182 -6.08 3.85 -1.07
CA ASN A 182 -6.41 3.03 0.09
C ASN A 182 -6.94 3.93 1.21
N PRO A 183 -8.26 3.99 1.48
CA PRO A 183 -8.87 4.93 2.42
C PRO A 183 -8.67 4.52 3.88
N ALA A 184 -7.44 4.15 4.24
CA ALA A 184 -7.01 3.66 5.54
C ALA A 184 -6.05 4.64 6.23
N PRO A 185 -6.13 4.83 7.56
CA PRO A 185 -7.17 4.32 8.45
C PRO A 185 -8.52 4.98 8.16
N ALA A 186 -9.59 4.32 8.59
CA ALA A 186 -10.95 4.82 8.40
C ALA A 186 -11.10 6.25 8.93
N ASN A 187 -11.37 7.19 8.02
CA ASN A 187 -11.55 8.61 8.30
C ASN A 187 -12.39 9.26 7.21
N THR A 188 -12.88 10.47 7.48
CA THR A 188 -13.61 11.29 6.49
C THR A 188 -12.62 11.99 5.55
N PHE A 189 -13.00 12.11 4.28
CA PHE A 189 -12.28 12.87 3.27
C PHE A 189 -13.25 13.53 2.30
N PRO A 190 -12.84 14.57 1.55
CA PRO A 190 -13.73 15.29 0.63
C PRO A 190 -14.24 14.39 -0.51
N ASP A 191 -15.51 14.55 -0.91
CA ASP A 191 -16.13 13.80 -2.01
C ASP A 191 -15.39 13.96 -3.34
N THR A 192 -14.72 15.09 -3.55
CA THR A 192 -13.89 15.32 -4.74
C THR A 192 -12.79 14.26 -4.92
N MET A 193 -12.41 13.54 -3.86
CA MET A 193 -11.43 12.49 -3.91
C MET A 193 -11.89 11.29 -4.76
N PHE A 194 -13.20 10.93 -4.70
CA PHE A 194 -13.69 9.78 -5.46
C PHE A 194 -13.49 9.95 -6.97
N ALA A 195 -13.76 11.12 -7.51
CA ALA A 195 -13.56 11.41 -8.94
C ALA A 195 -12.09 11.40 -9.38
N LEU A 196 -11.15 11.41 -8.44
CA LEU A 196 -9.72 11.31 -8.71
C LEU A 196 -9.20 9.87 -8.65
N CYS A 197 -10.01 8.91 -8.18
CA CYS A 197 -9.59 7.52 -7.98
C CYS A 197 -9.93 6.65 -9.19
N ASP A 198 -8.93 6.07 -9.85
CA ASP A 198 -9.17 4.98 -10.79
C ASP A 198 -9.52 3.70 -10.03
N VAL A 199 -8.86 3.46 -8.90
CA VAL A 199 -9.17 2.33 -8.00
C VAL A 199 -9.18 2.81 -6.56
N ILE A 200 -10.23 2.42 -5.80
CA ILE A 200 -10.29 2.62 -4.34
C ILE A 200 -10.36 1.25 -3.65
N THR A 201 -9.57 1.07 -2.57
CA THR A 201 -9.36 -0.25 -1.93
C THR A 201 -9.69 -0.23 -0.43
N PRO A 202 -10.95 0.00 -0.02
CA PRO A 202 -11.33 -0.09 1.38
C PRO A 202 -11.38 -1.54 1.88
N ILE A 203 -11.17 -1.73 3.19
CA ILE A 203 -11.66 -2.91 3.91
C ILE A 203 -13.17 -2.79 4.18
N GLU A 204 -13.82 -3.85 4.64
CA GLU A 204 -15.27 -3.85 4.96
C GLU A 204 -15.69 -2.71 5.90
N TYR A 205 -14.92 -2.48 6.96
CA TYR A 205 -15.20 -1.42 7.94
C TYR A 205 -15.08 -0.02 7.31
N GLU A 206 -14.06 0.22 6.51
CA GLU A 206 -13.85 1.48 5.81
C GLU A 206 -14.96 1.74 4.79
N ALA A 207 -15.35 0.71 4.04
CA ALA A 207 -16.45 0.81 3.07
C ALA A 207 -17.78 1.13 3.75
N ALA A 208 -18.07 0.51 4.90
CA ALA A 208 -19.25 0.83 5.71
C ALA A 208 -19.23 2.28 6.19
N LEU A 209 -18.11 2.75 6.73
CA LEU A 209 -17.96 4.14 7.17
C LEU A 209 -18.13 5.15 6.02
N ILE A 210 -17.48 4.89 4.88
CA ILE A 210 -17.56 5.77 3.69
C ILE A 210 -18.98 5.90 3.16
N THR A 211 -19.74 4.82 3.21
CA THR A 211 -21.12 4.80 2.69
C THR A 211 -22.18 5.20 3.74
N GLY A 212 -21.79 5.30 5.01
CA GLY A 212 -22.73 5.49 6.12
C GLY A 212 -23.66 4.30 6.32
N SER A 213 -23.28 3.12 5.85
CA SER A 213 -24.05 1.88 6.00
C SER A 213 -23.70 1.15 7.28
N ASP A 214 -24.55 0.19 7.65
CA ASP A 214 -24.22 -0.80 8.68
C ASP A 214 -23.00 -1.64 8.29
N ALA A 215 -22.52 -2.44 9.23
CA ALA A 215 -21.39 -3.33 8.98
C ALA A 215 -21.66 -4.26 7.78
N ILE A 216 -20.63 -4.51 6.97
CA ILE A 216 -20.70 -5.39 5.81
C ILE A 216 -20.51 -6.84 6.28
N HIS A 217 -21.57 -7.64 6.22
CA HIS A 217 -21.57 -9.04 6.66
C HIS A 217 -21.70 -10.03 5.51
N SER A 218 -22.17 -9.59 4.35
CA SER A 218 -22.43 -10.45 3.19
C SER A 218 -21.80 -9.90 1.91
N THR A 219 -21.71 -10.74 0.88
CA THR A 219 -21.31 -10.32 -0.46
C THR A 219 -22.27 -9.27 -1.02
N ASP A 220 -23.58 -9.40 -0.75
CA ASP A 220 -24.58 -8.43 -1.21
C ASP A 220 -24.39 -7.05 -0.56
N ASP A 221 -24.03 -7.00 0.72
CA ASP A 221 -23.70 -5.74 1.40
C ASP A 221 -22.44 -5.10 0.79
N ALA A 222 -21.43 -5.91 0.50
CA ALA A 222 -20.21 -5.44 -0.15
C ALA A 222 -20.49 -4.92 -1.58
N ILE A 223 -21.38 -5.56 -2.34
CA ILE A 223 -21.82 -5.08 -3.66
C ILE A 223 -22.53 -3.74 -3.55
N LYS A 224 -23.45 -3.59 -2.58
CA LYS A 224 -24.18 -2.33 -2.36
C LYS A 224 -23.20 -1.21 -1.99
N ALA A 225 -22.26 -1.47 -1.06
CA ALA A 225 -21.25 -0.51 -0.66
C ALA A 225 -20.34 -0.12 -1.83
N ALA A 226 -19.86 -1.08 -2.61
CA ALA A 226 -19.03 -0.81 -3.79
C ALA A 226 -19.75 0.07 -4.81
N ARG A 227 -21.04 -0.21 -5.11
CA ARG A 227 -21.86 0.61 -6.02
C ARG A 227 -22.08 2.01 -5.46
N ALA A 228 -22.32 2.17 -4.15
CA ALA A 228 -22.47 3.45 -3.50
C ALA A 228 -21.18 4.29 -3.61
N ILE A 229 -20.01 3.68 -3.39
CA ILE A 229 -18.71 4.34 -3.57
C ILE A 229 -18.49 4.73 -5.04
N GLN A 230 -18.76 3.83 -5.97
CA GLN A 230 -18.63 4.09 -7.40
C GLN A 230 -19.54 5.24 -7.87
N SER A 231 -20.76 5.31 -7.37
CA SER A 231 -21.71 6.39 -7.70
C SER A 231 -21.23 7.79 -7.26
N ARG A 232 -20.27 7.86 -6.30
CA ARG A 232 -19.62 9.11 -5.88
C ARG A 232 -18.47 9.52 -6.79
N GLY A 233 -18.11 8.70 -7.80
CA GLY A 233 -17.16 9.06 -8.85
C GLY A 233 -15.93 8.18 -8.96
N ALA A 234 -15.68 7.24 -8.05
CA ALA A 234 -14.58 6.27 -8.20
C ALA A 234 -14.82 5.37 -9.42
N LYS A 235 -13.78 5.13 -10.23
CA LYS A 235 -13.93 4.36 -11.46
C LYS A 235 -14.09 2.86 -11.18
N ALA A 236 -13.30 2.32 -10.27
CA ALA A 236 -13.40 0.95 -9.80
C ALA A 236 -13.26 0.86 -8.27
N VAL A 237 -13.88 -0.14 -7.66
CA VAL A 237 -13.87 -0.36 -6.21
C VAL A 237 -13.47 -1.79 -5.92
N ILE A 238 -12.49 -1.97 -5.04
CA ILE A 238 -12.10 -3.29 -4.55
C ILE A 238 -12.28 -3.29 -3.03
N ILE A 239 -13.27 -4.02 -2.53
CA ILE A 239 -13.45 -4.19 -1.08
C ILE A 239 -12.72 -5.47 -0.66
N THR A 240 -11.68 -5.35 0.17
CA THR A 240 -10.97 -6.51 0.71
C THR A 240 -11.79 -7.12 1.86
N LEU A 241 -11.95 -8.45 1.82
CA LEU A 241 -12.85 -9.22 2.67
C LEU A 241 -12.08 -10.18 3.61
N GLY A 242 -10.83 -9.84 3.95
CA GLY A 242 -9.95 -10.67 4.76
C GLY A 242 -9.73 -12.05 4.14
N SER A 243 -9.93 -13.12 4.90
CA SER A 243 -9.76 -14.51 4.43
C SER A 243 -10.73 -14.92 3.31
N ARG A 244 -11.76 -14.12 3.01
CA ARG A 244 -12.69 -14.34 1.90
C ARG A 244 -12.17 -13.77 0.57
N GLY A 245 -11.01 -13.10 0.57
CA GLY A 245 -10.41 -12.48 -0.61
C GLY A 245 -10.87 -11.05 -0.84
N ALA A 246 -11.40 -10.72 -2.02
CA ALA A 246 -11.87 -9.38 -2.37
C ALA A 246 -13.10 -9.39 -3.28
N LEU A 247 -13.91 -8.34 -3.17
CA LEU A 247 -14.97 -8.01 -4.11
C LEU A 247 -14.45 -6.88 -5.03
N LEU A 248 -14.41 -7.14 -6.32
CA LEU A 248 -14.08 -6.18 -7.36
C LEU A 248 -15.38 -5.71 -8.05
N LEU A 249 -15.57 -4.39 -8.12
CA LEU A 249 -16.52 -3.73 -9.00
C LEU A 249 -15.70 -2.89 -10.01
N ASP A 250 -15.71 -3.28 -11.28
CA ASP A 250 -14.93 -2.62 -12.32
C ASP A 250 -15.59 -1.34 -12.85
N GLY A 251 -14.88 -0.62 -13.73
CA GLY A 251 -15.38 0.61 -14.35
C GLY A 251 -16.58 0.44 -15.28
N ASN A 252 -16.92 -0.80 -15.67
CA ASN A 252 -18.09 -1.15 -16.49
C ASN A 252 -19.27 -1.61 -15.64
N GLY A 253 -19.14 -1.60 -14.31
CA GLY A 253 -20.17 -2.06 -13.38
C GLY A 253 -20.24 -3.58 -13.21
N GLN A 254 -19.26 -4.33 -13.72
CA GLN A 254 -19.16 -5.77 -13.53
C GLN A 254 -18.61 -6.09 -12.14
N VAL A 255 -19.19 -7.09 -11.51
CA VAL A 255 -18.81 -7.55 -10.18
C VAL A 255 -18.11 -8.90 -10.28
N ALA A 256 -16.98 -9.04 -9.62
CA ALA A 256 -16.28 -10.29 -9.45
C ALA A 256 -15.89 -10.49 -7.98
N GLN A 257 -16.14 -11.68 -7.44
CA GLN A 257 -15.60 -12.09 -6.15
C GLN A 257 -14.38 -12.96 -6.40
N LEU A 258 -13.22 -12.52 -5.91
CA LEU A 258 -11.95 -13.24 -6.00
C LEU A 258 -11.63 -13.84 -4.63
N SER A 259 -11.54 -15.15 -4.56
CA SER A 259 -11.28 -15.86 -3.29
C SER A 259 -9.79 -15.84 -2.93
N ALA A 260 -9.48 -15.70 -1.66
CA ALA A 260 -8.15 -15.98 -1.13
C ALA A 260 -7.96 -17.49 -0.93
N GLU A 261 -6.71 -17.93 -1.00
CA GLU A 261 -6.34 -19.27 -0.59
C GLU A 261 -6.51 -19.40 0.94
N LYS A 262 -7.03 -20.54 1.38
CA LYS A 262 -7.19 -20.81 2.81
C LYS A 262 -5.85 -21.20 3.43
N VAL A 263 -5.36 -20.36 4.33
CA VAL A 263 -4.11 -20.57 5.07
C VAL A 263 -4.34 -20.39 6.57
N GLN A 264 -3.45 -20.93 7.37
CA GLN A 264 -3.42 -20.61 8.79
C GLN A 264 -2.59 -19.33 8.98
N ALA A 265 -3.25 -18.20 9.13
CA ALA A 265 -2.60 -16.92 9.34
C ALA A 265 -1.85 -16.90 10.68
N VAL A 266 -0.62 -16.39 10.67
CA VAL A 266 0.19 -16.11 11.85
C VAL A 266 -0.08 -14.69 12.36
N ASP A 267 -0.12 -13.70 11.43
CA ASP A 267 -0.35 -12.31 11.72
C ASP A 267 -0.93 -11.61 10.47
N SER A 268 -2.03 -10.90 10.63
CA SER A 268 -2.67 -10.19 9.51
C SER A 268 -2.25 -8.72 9.39
N THR A 269 -1.32 -8.26 10.24
CA THR A 269 -0.81 -6.89 10.22
C THR A 269 -0.15 -6.59 8.86
N GLY A 270 -0.55 -5.49 8.24
CA GLY A 270 0.00 -5.07 6.95
C GLY A 270 -0.52 -5.82 5.72
N ALA A 271 -1.42 -6.81 5.86
CA ALA A 271 -1.96 -7.55 4.70
C ALA A 271 -2.67 -6.64 3.69
N GLY A 272 -3.38 -5.61 4.15
CA GLY A 272 -3.98 -4.58 3.29
C GLY A 272 -2.93 -3.74 2.56
N ASP A 273 -1.80 -3.45 3.20
CA ASP A 273 -0.69 -2.73 2.57
C ASP A 273 0.02 -3.62 1.53
N ALA A 274 0.23 -4.91 1.87
CA ALA A 274 0.78 -5.90 0.93
C ALA A 274 -0.14 -6.04 -0.30
N PHE A 275 -1.46 -6.11 -0.10
CA PHE A 275 -2.44 -6.12 -1.17
C PHE A 275 -2.34 -4.87 -2.05
N THR A 276 -2.36 -3.68 -1.43
CA THR A 276 -2.38 -2.40 -2.18
C THR A 276 -1.08 -2.17 -2.93
N GLY A 277 0.08 -2.47 -2.33
CA GLY A 277 1.39 -2.38 -2.99
C GLY A 277 1.52 -3.33 -4.18
N ALA A 278 1.07 -4.58 -4.02
CA ALA A 278 1.08 -5.57 -5.10
C ALA A 278 0.08 -5.24 -6.23
N LEU A 279 -1.11 -4.73 -5.88
CA LEU A 279 -2.10 -4.25 -6.84
C LEU A 279 -1.53 -3.13 -7.70
N ALA A 280 -0.94 -2.12 -7.05
CA ALA A 280 -0.34 -0.98 -7.75
C ALA A 280 0.83 -1.41 -8.63
N PHE A 281 1.64 -2.37 -8.20
CA PHE A 281 2.70 -2.96 -9.03
C PHE A 281 2.13 -3.61 -10.29
N GLY A 282 1.09 -4.45 -10.15
CA GLY A 282 0.43 -5.06 -11.31
C GLY A 282 -0.13 -4.02 -12.28
N LEU A 283 -0.83 -3.01 -11.76
CA LEU A 283 -1.39 -1.93 -12.61
C LEU A 283 -0.30 -1.10 -13.30
N ALA A 284 0.79 -0.79 -12.60
CA ALA A 284 1.90 -0.02 -13.16
C ALA A 284 2.63 -0.75 -14.30
N ARG A 285 2.63 -2.07 -14.29
CA ARG A 285 3.19 -2.89 -15.40
C ARG A 285 2.19 -3.13 -16.53
N GLY A 286 0.94 -2.66 -16.42
CA GLY A 286 -0.10 -2.77 -17.43
C GLY A 286 -0.99 -4.01 -17.32
N ASP A 287 -0.99 -4.69 -16.18
CA ASP A 287 -1.96 -5.78 -15.93
C ASP A 287 -3.38 -5.20 -15.93
N ASP A 288 -4.34 -5.96 -16.43
CA ASP A 288 -5.74 -5.61 -16.21
C ASP A 288 -6.12 -5.70 -14.73
N LEU A 289 -7.18 -5.00 -14.36
CA LEU A 289 -7.58 -4.85 -12.95
C LEU A 289 -7.92 -6.19 -12.28
N TYR A 290 -8.51 -7.15 -13.01
CA TYR A 290 -8.87 -8.46 -12.49
C TYR A 290 -7.61 -9.26 -12.14
N ASN A 291 -6.66 -9.36 -13.08
CA ASN A 291 -5.40 -10.07 -12.87
C ASN A 291 -4.53 -9.41 -11.81
N ALA A 292 -4.42 -8.08 -11.81
CA ALA A 292 -3.72 -7.33 -10.76
C ALA A 292 -4.31 -7.61 -9.37
N CYS A 293 -5.65 -7.60 -9.24
CA CYS A 293 -6.33 -7.91 -7.98
C CYS A 293 -6.10 -9.36 -7.54
N GLN A 294 -6.17 -10.33 -8.45
CA GLN A 294 -5.95 -11.75 -8.14
C GLN A 294 -4.52 -12.01 -7.63
N ARG A 295 -3.53 -11.38 -8.27
CA ARG A 295 -2.12 -11.45 -7.84
C ARG A 295 -1.92 -10.78 -6.49
N ALA A 296 -2.53 -9.62 -6.27
CA ALA A 296 -2.46 -8.89 -5.00
C ALA A 296 -3.03 -9.70 -3.83
N ILE A 297 -4.13 -10.43 -4.04
CA ILE A 297 -4.69 -11.36 -3.02
C ILE A 297 -3.66 -12.43 -2.65
N LYS A 298 -2.96 -13.04 -3.62
CA LYS A 298 -1.94 -14.06 -3.34
C LYS A 298 -0.77 -13.49 -2.54
N VAL A 299 -0.28 -12.29 -2.89
CA VAL A 299 0.79 -11.61 -2.15
C VAL A 299 0.35 -11.30 -0.72
N ALA A 300 -0.87 -10.78 -0.53
CA ALA A 300 -1.43 -10.54 0.80
C ALA A 300 -1.61 -11.84 1.60
N THR A 301 -1.98 -12.94 0.95
CA THR A 301 -2.05 -14.27 1.59
C THR A 301 -0.67 -14.75 2.04
N MET A 302 0.38 -14.50 1.28
CA MET A 302 1.75 -14.85 1.67
C MET A 302 2.23 -14.01 2.87
N SER A 303 1.87 -12.73 2.93
CA SER A 303 2.28 -11.84 4.02
C SER A 303 1.74 -12.29 5.38
N VAL A 304 0.55 -12.88 5.45
CA VAL A 304 -0.04 -13.31 6.72
C VAL A 304 0.56 -14.59 7.30
N LEU A 305 1.48 -15.24 6.59
CA LEU A 305 2.17 -16.46 7.05
C LEU A 305 3.36 -16.19 7.98
N LYS A 306 3.77 -14.93 8.12
CA LYS A 306 4.89 -14.49 8.95
C LYS A 306 4.41 -13.35 9.88
N PRO A 307 5.03 -13.17 11.05
CA PRO A 307 4.64 -12.08 11.96
C PRO A 307 5.08 -10.71 11.44
N GLY A 308 4.31 -9.67 11.78
CA GLY A 308 4.59 -8.26 11.49
C GLY A 308 4.13 -7.81 10.11
N ALA A 309 4.23 -6.50 9.84
CA ALA A 309 3.84 -5.89 8.59
C ALA A 309 4.96 -6.01 7.52
N MET A 310 5.77 -4.95 7.37
CA MET A 310 6.81 -4.88 6.34
C MET A 310 7.78 -6.09 6.36
N VAL A 311 8.10 -6.62 7.55
CA VAL A 311 9.02 -7.77 7.68
C VAL A 311 8.44 -9.07 7.12
N SER A 312 7.10 -9.19 7.03
CA SER A 312 6.43 -10.37 6.51
C SER A 312 6.28 -10.38 4.97
N PHE A 313 6.47 -9.24 4.32
CA PHE A 313 6.22 -9.09 2.89
C PHE A 313 7.18 -9.92 2.05
N PRO A 314 6.67 -10.69 1.07
CA PRO A 314 7.50 -11.52 0.21
C PRO A 314 8.33 -10.69 -0.77
N TYR A 315 9.48 -11.21 -1.15
CA TYR A 315 10.29 -10.71 -2.26
C TYR A 315 9.89 -11.37 -3.58
N ALA A 316 10.27 -10.77 -4.71
CA ALA A 316 9.98 -11.29 -6.05
C ALA A 316 10.39 -12.78 -6.22
N ALA A 317 11.51 -13.18 -5.64
CA ALA A 317 11.96 -14.59 -5.70
C ALA A 317 11.02 -15.55 -4.94
N GLU A 318 10.30 -15.07 -3.90
CA GLU A 318 9.38 -15.89 -3.11
C GLU A 318 8.01 -16.02 -3.81
N VAL A 319 7.60 -15.02 -4.60
CA VAL A 319 6.33 -15.06 -5.34
C VAL A 319 6.45 -15.81 -6.67
N GLY A 320 7.68 -16.16 -7.11
CA GLY A 320 7.92 -16.95 -8.33
C GLY A 320 7.30 -16.31 -9.58
N ASP A 321 6.65 -17.13 -10.40
CA ASP A 321 6.08 -16.72 -11.70
C ASP A 321 4.76 -15.94 -11.58
N LEU A 322 4.39 -15.50 -10.36
CA LEU A 322 3.10 -14.82 -10.13
C LEU A 322 2.95 -13.56 -11.01
N PHE A 323 4.07 -12.90 -11.30
CA PHE A 323 4.13 -11.71 -12.15
C PHE A 323 4.97 -11.92 -13.43
N ALA A 324 5.18 -13.14 -13.83
CA ALA A 324 5.87 -13.46 -15.09
C ALA A 324 5.01 -13.15 -16.33
#